data_d34077c35004b8c385794a3f90ec5834
#
_entry.id   d34077c35004b8c385794a3f90ec5834
#
_cell.length_a   1.000
_cell.length_b   1.000
_cell.length_c   1.000
_cell.angle_alpha   90.00
_cell.angle_beta   90.00
_cell.angle_gamma   90.00
#
_symmetry.space_group_name_H-M   'P 1'
#
loop_
_entity.id
_entity.type
_entity.pdbx_description
1 polymer ?
#
loop_
_entity_poly.entity_id
_entity_poly.type
_entity_poly.pdbx_seq_one_letter_code
_entity_poly.pdbx_strand_id
1 'polypeptide(L)'
;NNGKFLLRIEDTDRKRSSFDAINIILEGLEWLGINYNDIPIYQNSNINRHKEIANKLLNEGKAYKCWASEEELLRMKKIAQKNNSNIGYNGLWRDKEPTNNELGKPYTIRFKAKKNGETIVNDKVQGDVLFQNNSIEDFIILRSDGSPTYMLSAVVDDHDMMVTDIIRGDDHLNNTAKQIQIYNALDWKIPKFSHIPLIHGDDGSKLSKRHGALGIDYYEKNGFLPEAIKNYLLRLGWSHGDKEIFSETEMIELFNLKNIRKSSSRLDIEKLKNLNNHYIKS
;
A
#
# COMPACT_ATOMS: atom_id res chain seq x y z
N ASN A 1 -9.05 5.34 -20.68
CA ASN A 1 -10.15 4.66 -19.99
C ASN A 1 -11.12 5.72 -19.46
N ASN A 2 -12.42 5.58 -19.73
CA ASN A 2 -13.47 6.53 -19.29
C ASN A 2 -13.80 6.35 -17.79
N GLY A 3 -12.79 6.38 -16.94
CA GLY A 3 -12.93 6.25 -15.49
C GLY A 3 -12.77 7.58 -14.76
N LYS A 4 -13.04 7.58 -13.45
CA LYS A 4 -12.72 8.69 -12.57
C LYS A 4 -11.38 8.44 -11.88
N PHE A 5 -10.56 9.47 -11.78
CA PHE A 5 -9.37 9.48 -10.94
C PHE A 5 -9.72 10.15 -9.61
N LEU A 6 -9.84 9.36 -8.55
CA LEU A 6 -10.12 9.83 -7.20
C LEU A 6 -8.82 9.92 -6.40
N LEU A 7 -8.69 10.95 -5.58
CA LEU A 7 -7.55 11.11 -4.69
C LEU A 7 -7.95 10.79 -3.25
N ARG A 8 -7.23 9.87 -2.62
CA ARG A 8 -7.35 9.56 -1.19
C ARG A 8 -6.04 9.86 -0.47
N ILE A 9 -6.14 10.66 0.57
CA ILE A 9 -5.02 10.97 1.48
C ILE A 9 -5.08 9.98 2.65
N GLU A 10 -4.06 9.16 2.81
CA GLU A 10 -3.96 8.16 3.87
C GLU A 10 -3.34 8.77 5.14
N ASP A 11 -4.13 9.57 5.87
CA ASP A 11 -3.76 10.36 7.04
C ASP A 11 -4.12 9.71 8.40
N THR A 12 -4.28 8.40 8.44
CA THR A 12 -4.60 7.66 9.69
C THR A 12 -3.49 7.68 10.72
N ASP A 13 -2.23 7.90 10.32
CA ASP A 13 -1.10 8.14 11.22
C ASP A 13 -0.87 9.65 11.39
N ARG A 14 -1.58 10.25 12.35
CA ARG A 14 -1.53 11.70 12.63
C ARG A 14 -0.13 12.23 12.96
N LYS A 15 0.78 11.38 13.44
CA LYS A 15 2.16 11.80 13.77
C LYS A 15 3.01 11.99 12.52
N ARG A 16 2.68 11.30 11.42
CA ARG A 16 3.40 11.33 10.15
C ARG A 16 2.72 12.19 9.09
N SER A 17 1.43 12.46 9.23
CA SER A 17 0.62 13.18 8.25
C SER A 17 0.48 14.64 8.69
N SER A 18 1.46 15.48 8.30
CA SER A 18 1.39 16.92 8.48
C SER A 18 0.66 17.60 7.32
N PHE A 19 0.08 18.76 7.54
CA PHE A 19 -0.50 19.60 6.50
C PHE A 19 0.50 19.90 5.37
N ASP A 20 1.76 20.18 5.73
CA ASP A 20 2.82 20.45 4.75
C ASP A 20 3.08 19.25 3.85
N ALA A 21 3.09 18.03 4.41
CA ALA A 21 3.28 16.82 3.62
C ALA A 21 2.11 16.59 2.64
N ILE A 22 0.89 16.92 3.04
CA ILE A 22 -0.30 16.83 2.18
C ILE A 22 -0.23 17.86 1.06
N ASN A 23 0.11 19.10 1.37
CA ASN A 23 0.26 20.18 0.38
C ASN A 23 1.32 19.83 -0.68
N ILE A 24 2.47 19.29 -0.27
CA ILE A 24 3.52 18.84 -1.21
C ILE A 24 2.98 17.79 -2.19
N ILE A 25 2.09 16.88 -1.73
CA ILE A 25 1.47 15.88 -2.62
C ILE A 25 0.54 16.57 -3.62
N LEU A 26 -0.30 17.49 -3.17
CA LEU A 26 -1.27 18.19 -4.03
C LEU A 26 -0.56 19.07 -5.06
N GLU A 27 0.41 19.87 -4.62
CA GLU A 27 1.24 20.71 -5.49
C GLU A 27 2.03 19.87 -6.51
N GLY A 28 2.56 18.72 -6.08
CA GLY A 28 3.26 17.81 -6.97
C GLY A 28 2.36 17.19 -8.06
N LEU A 29 1.12 16.85 -7.73
CA LEU A 29 0.16 16.37 -8.72
C LEU A 29 -0.23 17.49 -9.70
N GLU A 30 -0.45 18.69 -9.20
CA GLU A 30 -0.76 19.87 -10.03
C GLU A 30 0.41 20.19 -10.98
N TRP A 31 1.64 20.24 -10.46
CA TRP A 31 2.83 20.48 -11.27
C TRP A 31 3.03 19.42 -12.37
N LEU A 32 2.75 18.14 -12.07
CA LEU A 32 2.78 17.07 -13.08
C LEU A 32 1.60 17.13 -14.08
N GLY A 33 0.64 18.04 -13.91
CA GLY A 33 -0.57 18.09 -14.72
C GLY A 33 -1.50 16.89 -14.49
N ILE A 34 -1.40 16.23 -13.34
CA ILE A 34 -2.25 15.08 -12.97
C ILE A 34 -3.48 15.61 -12.23
N ASN A 35 -4.58 15.74 -12.94
CA ASN A 35 -5.84 16.22 -12.38
C ASN A 35 -6.66 15.05 -11.83
N TYR A 36 -7.24 15.23 -10.64
CA TYR A 36 -8.17 14.30 -10.04
C TYR A 36 -9.60 14.83 -10.07
N ASN A 37 -10.55 13.89 -10.08
CA ASN A 37 -11.97 14.19 -10.02
C ASN A 37 -12.40 14.30 -8.55
N ASP A 38 -13.40 15.12 -8.30
CA ASP A 38 -14.02 15.31 -6.99
C ASP A 38 -13.05 15.87 -5.90
N ILE A 39 -13.54 16.06 -4.69
CA ILE A 39 -12.75 16.54 -3.55
C ILE A 39 -11.91 15.38 -3.01
N PRO A 40 -10.63 15.62 -2.62
CA PRO A 40 -9.80 14.59 -2.01
C PRO A 40 -10.45 13.97 -0.76
N ILE A 41 -10.44 12.65 -0.68
CA ILE A 41 -10.95 11.91 0.46
C ILE A 41 -9.84 11.75 1.48
N TYR A 42 -10.09 12.17 2.73
CA TYR A 42 -9.17 11.96 3.84
C TYR A 42 -9.57 10.70 4.59
N GLN A 43 -8.67 9.73 4.69
CA GLN A 43 -8.95 8.43 5.29
C GLN A 43 -9.37 8.55 6.77
N ASN A 44 -8.81 9.51 7.49
CA ASN A 44 -9.18 9.78 8.89
C ASN A 44 -10.64 10.24 9.04
N SER A 45 -11.26 10.84 8.02
CA SER A 45 -12.68 11.22 8.06
C SER A 45 -13.59 9.99 8.09
N ASN A 46 -13.13 8.83 7.61
CA ASN A 46 -13.86 7.58 7.53
C ASN A 46 -13.67 6.66 8.76
N ILE A 47 -13.03 7.16 9.84
CA ILE A 47 -12.68 6.35 11.00
C ILE A 47 -13.89 5.63 11.64
N ASN A 48 -15.08 6.24 11.62
CA ASN A 48 -16.30 5.64 12.15
C ASN A 48 -16.74 4.45 11.28
N ARG A 49 -16.58 4.56 9.95
CA ARG A 49 -16.88 3.46 9.02
C ARG A 49 -15.90 2.29 9.23
N HIS A 50 -14.62 2.58 9.42
CA HIS A 50 -13.63 1.55 9.73
C HIS A 50 -13.96 0.82 11.06
N LYS A 51 -14.38 1.56 12.10
CA LYS A 51 -14.82 0.97 13.38
C LYS A 51 -16.07 0.11 13.22
N GLU A 52 -17.05 0.55 12.42
CA GLU A 52 -18.25 -0.21 12.11
C GLU A 52 -17.89 -1.56 11.51
N ILE A 53 -17.02 -1.59 10.50
CA ILE A 53 -16.60 -2.83 9.84
C ILE A 53 -15.77 -3.72 10.77
N ALA A 54 -14.87 -3.14 11.59
CA ALA A 54 -14.15 -3.92 12.60
C ALA A 54 -15.09 -4.60 13.59
N ASN A 55 -16.13 -3.89 14.06
CA ASN A 55 -17.14 -4.44 14.96
C ASN A 55 -18.05 -5.47 14.26
N LYS A 56 -18.37 -5.28 12.98
CA LYS A 56 -19.08 -6.29 12.18
C LYS A 56 -18.29 -7.60 12.16
N LEU A 57 -17.00 -7.55 11.81
CA LEU A 57 -16.13 -8.72 11.79
C LEU A 57 -16.03 -9.39 13.18
N LEU A 58 -15.99 -8.58 14.26
CA LEU A 58 -15.98 -9.06 15.63
C LEU A 58 -17.28 -9.79 15.98
N ASN A 59 -18.42 -9.21 15.68
CA ASN A 59 -19.76 -9.77 15.98
C ASN A 59 -20.04 -11.06 15.17
N GLU A 60 -19.46 -11.17 13.97
CA GLU A 60 -19.56 -12.36 13.12
C GLU A 60 -18.53 -13.45 13.48
N GLY A 61 -17.74 -13.25 14.54
CA GLY A 61 -16.67 -14.20 14.96
C GLY A 61 -15.49 -14.30 14.00
N LYS A 62 -15.40 -13.36 13.04
CA LYS A 62 -14.30 -13.26 12.06
C LYS A 62 -13.11 -12.45 12.59
N ALA A 63 -13.28 -11.83 13.75
CA ALA A 63 -12.27 -11.11 14.51
C ALA A 63 -12.46 -11.38 16.01
N TYR A 64 -11.51 -10.98 16.83
CA TYR A 64 -11.56 -11.12 18.28
C TYR A 64 -10.81 -10.00 19.00
N LYS A 65 -11.17 -9.76 20.25
CA LYS A 65 -10.50 -8.82 21.14
C LYS A 65 -9.20 -9.43 21.64
N CYS A 66 -8.15 -8.62 21.70
CA CYS A 66 -6.83 -9.06 22.12
C CYS A 66 -6.26 -8.08 23.17
N TRP A 67 -5.96 -8.58 24.35
CA TRP A 67 -5.35 -7.85 25.45
C TRP A 67 -3.87 -8.21 25.65
N ALA A 68 -3.20 -8.75 24.64
CA ALA A 68 -1.79 -9.07 24.73
C ALA A 68 -0.97 -7.82 25.09
N SER A 69 -0.18 -7.93 26.16
CA SER A 69 0.72 -6.87 26.61
C SER A 69 1.91 -6.69 25.66
N GLU A 70 2.55 -5.51 25.72
CA GLU A 70 3.78 -5.26 24.94
C GLU A 70 4.88 -6.27 25.26
N GLU A 71 4.99 -6.65 26.52
CA GLU A 71 5.98 -7.64 26.97
C GLU A 71 5.72 -9.03 26.35
N GLU A 72 4.45 -9.49 26.36
CA GLU A 72 4.05 -10.74 25.72
C GLU A 72 4.35 -10.70 24.21
N LEU A 73 4.01 -9.59 23.54
CA LEU A 73 4.25 -9.43 22.12
C LEU A 73 5.76 -9.43 21.79
N LEU A 74 6.58 -8.75 22.61
CA LEU A 74 8.04 -8.77 22.47
C LEU A 74 8.62 -10.15 22.65
N ARG A 75 8.13 -10.92 23.65
CA ARG A 75 8.56 -12.30 23.88
C ARG A 75 8.20 -13.20 22.70
N MET A 76 6.98 -13.09 22.19
CA MET A 76 6.55 -13.85 21.01
C MET A 76 7.43 -13.53 19.79
N LYS A 77 7.70 -12.25 19.55
CA LYS A 77 8.56 -11.80 18.44
C LYS A 77 9.98 -12.36 18.56
N LYS A 78 10.57 -12.36 19.76
CA LYS A 78 11.90 -12.96 19.99
C LYS A 78 11.91 -14.47 19.71
N ILE A 79 10.86 -15.18 20.12
CA ILE A 79 10.72 -16.62 19.85
C ILE A 79 10.59 -16.87 18.34
N ALA A 80 9.76 -16.08 17.66
CA ALA A 80 9.59 -16.16 16.21
C ALA A 80 10.93 -15.95 15.47
N GLN A 81 11.68 -14.92 15.84
CA GLN A 81 13.01 -14.65 15.27
C GLN A 81 14.00 -15.82 15.50
N LYS A 82 14.02 -16.39 16.71
CA LYS A 82 14.88 -17.55 17.03
C LYS A 82 14.53 -18.79 16.18
N ASN A 83 13.25 -18.93 15.82
CA ASN A 83 12.75 -20.06 15.04
C ASN A 83 12.67 -19.77 13.53
N ASN A 84 13.22 -18.64 13.04
CA ASN A 84 13.10 -18.18 11.67
C ASN A 84 11.64 -18.16 11.17
N SER A 85 10.69 -17.85 12.07
CA SER A 85 9.26 -17.77 11.75
C SER A 85 8.86 -16.34 11.41
N ASN A 86 8.06 -16.18 10.37
CA ASN A 86 7.44 -14.90 10.01
C ASN A 86 6.20 -14.57 10.88
N ILE A 87 5.77 -15.50 11.75
CA ILE A 87 4.60 -15.32 12.62
C ILE A 87 5.06 -14.69 13.93
N GLY A 88 4.85 -13.38 14.06
CA GLY A 88 5.22 -12.64 15.27
C GLY A 88 4.20 -12.78 16.40
N TYR A 89 2.94 -13.07 16.10
CA TYR A 89 1.88 -13.28 17.07
C TYR A 89 1.33 -14.71 16.98
N ASN A 90 1.36 -15.42 18.08
CA ASN A 90 1.03 -16.85 18.14
C ASN A 90 -0.46 -17.20 18.30
N GLY A 91 -1.34 -16.20 18.29
CA GLY A 91 -2.78 -16.43 18.48
C GLY A 91 -3.23 -16.53 19.93
N LEU A 92 -2.46 -16.05 20.90
CA LEU A 92 -2.72 -16.17 22.35
C LEU A 92 -4.17 -15.88 22.76
N TRP A 93 -4.81 -14.89 22.12
CA TRP A 93 -6.17 -14.45 22.44
C TRP A 93 -7.23 -14.97 21.45
N ARG A 94 -6.84 -15.78 20.47
CA ARG A 94 -7.74 -16.21 19.39
C ARG A 94 -8.99 -16.96 19.87
N ASP A 95 -8.81 -17.82 20.85
CA ASP A 95 -9.87 -18.66 21.41
C ASP A 95 -9.90 -18.57 22.95
N LYS A 96 -9.32 -17.49 23.50
CA LYS A 96 -9.28 -17.21 24.95
C LYS A 96 -10.34 -16.19 25.33
N GLU A 97 -11.13 -16.49 26.34
CA GLU A 97 -12.07 -15.55 26.93
C GLU A 97 -11.37 -14.62 27.95
N PRO A 98 -11.77 -13.34 28.03
CA PRO A 98 -11.20 -12.42 29.01
C PRO A 98 -11.66 -12.79 30.43
N THR A 99 -10.76 -12.61 31.38
CA THR A 99 -11.08 -12.66 32.82
C THR A 99 -11.49 -11.27 33.33
N ASN A 100 -11.92 -11.17 34.59
CA ASN A 100 -12.25 -9.88 35.23
C ASN A 100 -11.05 -8.90 35.18
N ASN A 101 -9.83 -9.39 35.07
CA ASN A 101 -8.63 -8.54 35.01
C ASN A 101 -8.48 -7.84 33.66
N GLU A 102 -9.01 -8.39 32.59
CA GLU A 102 -8.96 -7.80 31.24
C GLU A 102 -10.21 -6.96 30.93
N LEU A 103 -11.34 -7.30 31.54
CA LEU A 103 -12.59 -6.53 31.34
C LEU A 103 -12.41 -5.07 31.73
N GLY A 104 -12.77 -4.16 30.84
CA GLY A 104 -12.61 -2.71 31.03
C GLY A 104 -11.22 -2.14 30.63
N LYS A 105 -10.22 -2.97 30.33
CA LYS A 105 -8.95 -2.50 29.81
C LYS A 105 -9.01 -2.25 28.29
N PRO A 106 -8.18 -1.35 27.76
CA PRO A 106 -8.04 -1.18 26.33
C PRO A 106 -7.60 -2.48 25.65
N TYR A 107 -8.17 -2.76 24.48
CA TYR A 107 -7.85 -3.94 23.67
C TYR A 107 -7.66 -3.57 22.21
N THR A 108 -6.97 -4.40 21.47
CA THR A 108 -6.93 -4.34 20.01
C THR A 108 -7.94 -5.33 19.44
N ILE A 109 -8.44 -5.08 18.21
CA ILE A 109 -9.19 -6.09 17.46
C ILE A 109 -8.27 -6.72 16.44
N ARG A 110 -8.16 -8.06 16.49
CA ARG A 110 -7.40 -8.84 15.51
C ARG A 110 -8.33 -9.59 14.58
N PHE A 111 -8.01 -9.59 13.31
CA PHE A 111 -8.67 -10.41 12.31
C PHE A 111 -8.28 -11.90 12.55
N LYS A 112 -9.28 -12.77 12.47
CA LYS A 112 -9.12 -14.22 12.64
C LYS A 112 -8.69 -14.85 11.31
N ALA A 113 -7.39 -14.79 10.98
CA ALA A 113 -6.86 -15.28 9.72
C ALA A 113 -7.13 -16.79 9.53
N LYS A 114 -7.45 -17.21 8.30
CA LYS A 114 -7.56 -18.64 7.97
C LYS A 114 -6.23 -19.33 8.24
N LYS A 115 -6.26 -20.55 8.78
CA LYS A 115 -5.04 -21.33 9.07
C LYS A 115 -4.84 -22.47 8.09
N ASN A 116 -5.91 -22.99 7.51
CA ASN A 116 -5.86 -24.09 6.58
C ASN A 116 -5.98 -23.60 5.12
N GLY A 117 -5.37 -24.34 4.18
CA GLY A 117 -5.39 -24.02 2.77
C GLY A 117 -4.50 -22.86 2.40
N GLU A 118 -4.83 -22.20 1.31
CA GLU A 118 -3.98 -21.21 0.64
C GLU A 118 -4.78 -19.95 0.31
N THR A 119 -4.08 -18.82 0.24
CA THR A 119 -4.59 -17.57 -0.33
C THR A 119 -3.78 -17.26 -1.59
N ILE A 120 -4.45 -17.20 -2.73
CA ILE A 120 -3.82 -16.90 -4.03
C ILE A 120 -4.04 -15.42 -4.35
N VAL A 121 -2.96 -14.72 -4.65
CA VAL A 121 -2.97 -13.37 -5.19
C VAL A 121 -2.79 -13.47 -6.70
N ASN A 122 -3.85 -13.26 -7.46
CA ASN A 122 -3.79 -13.21 -8.93
C ASN A 122 -3.30 -11.82 -9.35
N ASP A 123 -1.98 -11.66 -9.47
CA ASP A 123 -1.34 -10.39 -9.77
C ASP A 123 -1.08 -10.21 -11.27
N LYS A 124 -1.37 -9.02 -11.80
CA LYS A 124 -1.25 -8.75 -13.24
C LYS A 124 0.18 -8.56 -13.71
N VAL A 125 1.11 -8.28 -12.79
CA VAL A 125 2.53 -8.08 -13.07
C VAL A 125 3.34 -9.27 -12.57
N GLN A 126 3.15 -9.67 -11.30
CA GLN A 126 3.94 -10.74 -10.69
C GLN A 126 3.45 -12.14 -11.10
N GLY A 127 2.19 -12.26 -11.56
CA GLY A 127 1.51 -13.53 -11.79
C GLY A 127 0.86 -14.07 -10.53
N ASP A 128 0.49 -15.32 -10.53
CA ASP A 128 -0.16 -15.94 -9.38
C ASP A 128 0.86 -16.21 -8.27
N VAL A 129 0.64 -15.55 -7.12
CA VAL A 129 1.47 -15.73 -5.92
C VAL A 129 0.66 -16.43 -4.84
N LEU A 130 1.17 -17.55 -4.38
CA LEU A 130 0.51 -18.44 -3.43
C LEU A 130 1.05 -18.21 -2.03
N PHE A 131 0.16 -17.99 -1.06
CA PHE A 131 0.46 -17.86 0.35
C PHE A 131 -0.19 -18.99 1.15
N GLN A 132 0.63 -19.78 1.84
CA GLN A 132 0.12 -20.78 2.78
C GLN A 132 -0.56 -20.07 3.96
N ASN A 133 -1.82 -20.37 4.24
CA ASN A 133 -2.61 -19.67 5.27
C ASN A 133 -2.03 -19.84 6.67
N ASN A 134 -1.33 -20.95 6.94
CA ASN A 134 -0.65 -21.16 8.22
C ASN A 134 0.54 -20.20 8.43
N SER A 135 1.06 -19.55 7.38
CA SER A 135 2.09 -18.51 7.47
C SER A 135 1.54 -17.10 7.72
N ILE A 136 0.21 -16.95 7.72
CA ILE A 136 -0.45 -15.66 7.97
C ILE A 136 -0.88 -15.60 9.44
N GLU A 137 -0.31 -14.65 10.18
CA GLU A 137 -0.70 -14.41 11.57
C GLU A 137 -2.06 -13.71 11.68
N ASP A 138 -2.68 -13.78 12.85
CA ASP A 138 -3.82 -12.95 13.16
C ASP A 138 -3.35 -11.50 13.38
N PHE A 139 -3.68 -10.63 12.45
CA PHE A 139 -3.18 -9.26 12.41
C PHE A 139 -4.18 -8.26 12.99
N ILE A 140 -3.66 -7.17 13.55
CA ILE A 140 -4.48 -6.10 14.13
C ILE A 140 -5.22 -5.38 13.01
N ILE A 141 -6.53 -5.20 13.15
CA ILE A 141 -7.38 -4.39 12.27
C ILE A 141 -7.80 -3.08 12.93
N LEU A 142 -7.96 -3.07 14.28
CA LEU A 142 -8.23 -1.86 15.06
C LEU A 142 -7.30 -1.81 16.27
N ARG A 143 -6.66 -0.68 16.49
CA ARG A 143 -5.77 -0.44 17.63
C ARG A 143 -6.56 -0.17 18.90
N SER A 144 -5.89 -0.20 20.04
CA SER A 144 -6.52 0.06 21.36
C SER A 144 -7.03 1.49 21.55
N ASP A 145 -6.50 2.45 20.79
CA ASP A 145 -6.99 3.82 20.72
C ASP A 145 -8.21 3.99 19.80
N GLY A 146 -8.65 2.92 19.16
CA GLY A 146 -9.74 2.91 18.22
C GLY A 146 -9.38 3.37 16.81
N SER A 147 -8.10 3.59 16.51
CA SER A 147 -7.65 3.87 15.14
C SER A 147 -7.52 2.58 14.31
N PRO A 148 -7.92 2.59 13.03
CA PRO A 148 -7.76 1.44 12.15
C PRO A 148 -6.29 1.22 11.79
N THR A 149 -5.94 0.00 11.44
CA THR A 149 -4.68 -0.26 10.75
C THR A 149 -4.87 -0.16 9.24
N TYR A 150 -3.77 0.03 8.52
CA TYR A 150 -3.74 0.00 7.05
C TYR A 150 -4.45 -1.23 6.46
N MET A 151 -4.34 -2.39 7.12
CA MET A 151 -4.98 -3.62 6.63
C MET A 151 -6.49 -3.50 6.51
N LEU A 152 -7.14 -2.81 7.43
CA LEU A 152 -8.58 -2.60 7.41
C LEU A 152 -8.97 -1.36 6.61
N SER A 153 -8.31 -0.21 6.90
CA SER A 153 -8.72 1.06 6.30
C SER A 153 -8.62 1.05 4.77
N ALA A 154 -7.53 0.48 4.22
CA ALA A 154 -7.38 0.36 2.77
C ALA A 154 -8.49 -0.49 2.14
N VAL A 155 -8.82 -1.65 2.74
CA VAL A 155 -9.88 -2.54 2.23
C VAL A 155 -11.26 -1.89 2.26
N VAL A 156 -11.59 -1.21 3.36
CA VAL A 156 -12.88 -0.54 3.53
C VAL A 156 -13.03 0.62 2.55
N ASP A 157 -12.02 1.47 2.47
CA ASP A 157 -12.07 2.63 1.58
C ASP A 157 -12.05 2.22 0.10
N ASP A 158 -11.25 1.23 -0.27
CA ASP A 158 -11.23 0.69 -1.64
C ASP A 158 -12.60 0.12 -2.04
N HIS A 159 -13.28 -0.57 -1.13
CA HIS A 159 -14.63 -1.07 -1.35
C HIS A 159 -15.65 0.07 -1.49
N ASP A 160 -15.67 1.00 -0.53
CA ASP A 160 -16.65 2.08 -0.49
C ASP A 160 -16.43 3.09 -1.64
N MET A 161 -15.18 3.28 -2.10
CA MET A 161 -14.83 4.06 -3.28
C MET A 161 -14.97 3.28 -4.60
N MET A 162 -15.39 2.01 -4.56
CA MET A 162 -15.57 1.14 -5.73
C MET A 162 -14.29 0.98 -6.56
N VAL A 163 -13.13 0.89 -5.92
CA VAL A 163 -11.85 0.67 -6.58
C VAL A 163 -11.85 -0.68 -7.29
N THR A 164 -11.55 -0.71 -8.57
CA THR A 164 -11.55 -1.93 -9.39
C THR A 164 -10.17 -2.53 -9.60
N ASP A 165 -9.14 -1.69 -9.59
CA ASP A 165 -7.77 -2.07 -9.88
C ASP A 165 -6.82 -1.35 -8.90
N ILE A 166 -5.93 -2.11 -8.24
CA ILE A 166 -4.94 -1.62 -7.30
C ILE A 166 -3.55 -1.82 -7.91
N ILE A 167 -2.84 -0.70 -8.17
CA ILE A 167 -1.48 -0.70 -8.68
C ILE A 167 -0.59 -0.07 -7.61
N ARG A 168 0.40 -0.83 -7.10
CA ARG A 168 1.26 -0.36 -6.01
C ARG A 168 2.61 -1.08 -5.98
N GLY A 169 3.53 -0.67 -5.12
CA GLY A 169 4.82 -1.34 -4.94
C GLY A 169 4.69 -2.80 -4.47
N ASP A 170 5.62 -3.64 -4.90
CA ASP A 170 5.64 -5.07 -4.58
C ASP A 170 5.98 -5.38 -3.11
N ASP A 171 6.45 -4.39 -2.34
CA ASP A 171 6.58 -4.49 -0.90
C ASP A 171 5.22 -4.67 -0.18
N HIS A 172 4.11 -4.37 -0.86
CA HIS A 172 2.75 -4.60 -0.39
C HIS A 172 2.17 -5.98 -0.76
N LEU A 173 2.88 -6.81 -1.50
CA LEU A 173 2.37 -8.11 -1.96
C LEU A 173 1.96 -9.03 -0.79
N ASN A 174 2.76 -9.08 0.28
CA ASN A 174 2.42 -9.82 1.50
C ASN A 174 1.17 -9.26 2.21
N ASN A 175 0.91 -7.96 2.10
CA ASN A 175 -0.28 -7.34 2.66
C ASN A 175 -1.54 -7.75 1.88
N THR A 176 -1.41 -7.97 0.57
CA THR A 176 -2.51 -8.36 -0.30
C THR A 176 -3.16 -9.66 0.13
N ALA A 177 -2.37 -10.67 0.51
CA ALA A 177 -2.90 -11.94 1.01
C ALA A 177 -3.78 -11.74 2.26
N LYS A 178 -3.38 -10.84 3.17
CA LYS A 178 -4.15 -10.47 4.36
C LYS A 178 -5.44 -9.72 3.99
N GLN A 179 -5.33 -8.77 3.06
CA GLN A 179 -6.46 -7.97 2.58
C GLN A 179 -7.50 -8.83 1.85
N ILE A 180 -7.07 -9.78 1.01
CA ILE A 180 -7.96 -10.76 0.36
C ILE A 180 -8.77 -11.54 1.39
N GLN A 181 -8.19 -11.92 2.52
CA GLN A 181 -8.92 -12.60 3.57
C GLN A 181 -10.00 -11.72 4.21
N ILE A 182 -9.76 -10.39 4.32
CA ILE A 182 -10.79 -9.45 4.80
C ILE A 182 -11.90 -9.30 3.75
N TYR A 183 -11.57 -9.12 2.46
CA TYR A 183 -12.56 -9.07 1.38
C TYR A 183 -13.47 -10.30 1.41
N ASN A 184 -12.86 -11.49 1.48
CA ASN A 184 -13.60 -12.76 1.56
C ASN A 184 -14.46 -12.88 2.82
N ALA A 185 -13.97 -12.37 3.97
CA ALA A 185 -14.72 -12.40 5.21
C ALA A 185 -15.95 -11.49 5.16
N LEU A 186 -15.92 -10.42 4.40
CA LEU A 186 -17.00 -9.47 4.23
C LEU A 186 -17.92 -9.78 3.03
N ASP A 187 -17.62 -10.85 2.27
CA ASP A 187 -18.27 -11.20 1.01
C ASP A 187 -18.21 -10.05 -0.01
N TRP A 188 -17.10 -9.30 0.01
CA TRP A 188 -16.86 -8.18 -0.90
C TRP A 188 -16.08 -8.63 -2.14
N LYS A 189 -16.36 -7.94 -3.26
CA LYS A 189 -15.63 -8.17 -4.50
C LYS A 189 -14.17 -7.77 -4.33
N ILE A 190 -13.26 -8.69 -4.66
CA ILE A 190 -11.83 -8.45 -4.63
C ILE A 190 -11.42 -7.62 -5.86
N PRO A 191 -10.71 -6.49 -5.71
CA PRO A 191 -10.16 -5.73 -6.82
C PRO A 191 -9.04 -6.52 -7.52
N LYS A 192 -8.68 -6.09 -8.73
CA LYS A 192 -7.50 -6.64 -9.43
C LYS A 192 -6.24 -6.02 -8.84
N PHE A 193 -5.21 -6.82 -8.64
CA PHE A 193 -3.93 -6.36 -8.13
C PHE A 193 -2.85 -6.34 -9.20
N SER A 194 -1.96 -5.35 -9.10
CA SER A 194 -0.76 -5.21 -9.90
C SER A 194 0.36 -4.67 -9.02
N HIS A 195 1.31 -5.51 -8.66
CA HIS A 195 2.44 -5.11 -7.83
C HIS A 195 3.64 -4.82 -8.71
N ILE A 196 3.99 -3.54 -8.81
CA ILE A 196 5.13 -3.07 -9.59
C ILE A 196 6.42 -3.13 -8.75
N PRO A 197 7.56 -3.48 -9.37
CA PRO A 197 8.82 -3.54 -8.64
C PRO A 197 9.20 -2.20 -8.03
N LEU A 198 9.86 -2.24 -6.88
CA LEU A 198 10.41 -1.05 -6.24
C LEU A 198 11.56 -0.47 -7.08
N ILE A 199 11.72 0.85 -6.97
CA ILE A 199 12.89 1.55 -7.50
C ILE A 199 14.02 1.42 -6.46
N HIS A 200 15.22 1.08 -6.94
CA HIS A 200 16.41 0.93 -6.12
C HIS A 200 17.40 2.08 -6.37
N GLY A 201 18.22 2.36 -5.38
CA GLY A 201 19.40 3.21 -5.52
C GLY A 201 20.56 2.47 -6.19
N ASP A 202 21.69 3.17 -6.37
CA ASP A 202 22.89 2.61 -6.99
C ASP A 202 23.48 1.44 -6.21
N ASP A 203 23.31 1.44 -4.88
CA ASP A 203 23.74 0.35 -3.99
C ASP A 203 22.85 -0.89 -4.05
N GLY A 204 21.79 -0.88 -4.87
CA GLY A 204 20.85 -1.97 -5.02
C GLY A 204 19.84 -2.10 -3.88
N SER A 205 19.85 -1.22 -2.86
CA SER A 205 18.83 -1.19 -1.82
C SER A 205 17.61 -0.36 -2.25
N LYS A 206 16.47 -0.57 -1.58
CA LYS A 206 15.26 0.22 -1.82
C LYS A 206 15.58 1.71 -1.79
N LEU A 207 15.15 2.45 -2.81
CA LEU A 207 15.33 3.88 -2.92
C LEU A 207 14.79 4.59 -1.66
N SER A 208 15.60 5.44 -1.07
CA SER A 208 15.27 6.18 0.15
C SER A 208 15.91 7.57 0.14
N LYS A 209 15.54 8.43 1.07
CA LYS A 209 16.12 9.79 1.20
C LYS A 209 17.64 9.81 1.22
N ARG A 210 18.30 8.78 1.80
CA ARG A 210 19.78 8.66 1.80
C ARG A 210 20.39 8.42 0.41
N HIS A 211 19.60 7.94 -0.55
CA HIS A 211 20.00 7.72 -1.95
C HIS A 211 19.62 8.91 -2.85
N GLY A 212 19.28 10.07 -2.26
CA GLY A 212 18.84 11.22 -3.04
C GLY A 212 17.42 11.06 -3.60
N ALA A 213 16.59 10.14 -3.03
CA ALA A 213 15.18 10.13 -3.33
C ALA A 213 14.56 11.40 -2.76
N LEU A 214 14.39 12.36 -3.64
CA LEU A 214 13.89 13.68 -3.33
C LEU A 214 12.39 13.73 -3.63
N GLY A 215 11.67 14.57 -2.89
CA GLY A 215 10.27 14.83 -3.21
C GLY A 215 10.12 15.43 -4.60
N ILE A 216 8.92 15.37 -5.13
CA ILE A 216 8.63 15.91 -6.47
C ILE A 216 8.96 17.41 -6.57
N ASP A 217 8.78 18.15 -5.49
CA ASP A 217 9.12 19.56 -5.33
C ASP A 217 10.60 19.88 -5.55
N TYR A 218 11.49 18.92 -5.26
CA TYR A 218 12.91 19.09 -5.57
C TYR A 218 13.17 19.18 -7.08
N TYR A 219 12.53 18.32 -7.87
CA TYR A 219 12.73 18.29 -9.30
C TYR A 219 12.23 19.59 -9.96
N GLU A 220 11.05 20.07 -9.53
CA GLU A 220 10.52 21.36 -9.95
C GLU A 220 11.49 22.51 -9.66
N LYS A 221 11.95 22.62 -8.40
CA LYS A 221 12.89 23.67 -7.97
C LYS A 221 14.24 23.63 -8.67
N ASN A 222 14.63 22.47 -9.20
CA ASN A 222 15.89 22.29 -9.92
C ASN A 222 15.73 22.32 -11.46
N GLY A 223 14.60 22.81 -11.97
CA GLY A 223 14.40 23.09 -13.39
C GLY A 223 14.11 21.85 -14.24
N PHE A 224 13.63 20.77 -13.63
CA PHE A 224 13.12 19.64 -14.41
C PHE A 224 11.71 19.95 -14.93
N LEU A 225 11.43 19.54 -16.15
CA LEU A 225 10.12 19.68 -16.77
C LEU A 225 9.21 18.51 -16.35
N PRO A 226 7.90 18.76 -16.14
CA PRO A 226 6.93 17.70 -15.80
C PRO A 226 6.91 16.56 -16.83
N GLU A 227 7.03 16.87 -18.11
CA GLU A 227 7.07 15.91 -19.22
C GLU A 227 8.27 14.97 -19.10
N ALA A 228 9.44 15.52 -18.76
CA ALA A 228 10.65 14.74 -18.55
C ALA A 228 10.50 13.77 -17.37
N ILE A 229 9.92 14.25 -16.26
CA ILE A 229 9.67 13.41 -15.08
C ILE A 229 8.64 12.33 -15.40
N LYS A 230 7.52 12.66 -16.04
CA LYS A 230 6.50 11.68 -16.44
C LYS A 230 7.10 10.58 -17.34
N ASN A 231 7.84 10.97 -18.36
CA ASN A 231 8.49 10.03 -19.26
C ASN A 231 9.53 9.16 -18.55
N TYR A 232 10.33 9.75 -17.69
CA TYR A 232 11.34 9.02 -16.92
C TYR A 232 10.71 7.99 -16.00
N LEU A 233 9.69 8.36 -15.22
CA LEU A 233 8.97 7.46 -14.33
C LEU A 233 8.28 6.32 -15.09
N LEU A 234 7.69 6.62 -16.26
CA LEU A 234 7.12 5.60 -17.13
C LEU A 234 8.17 4.55 -17.52
N ARG A 235 9.36 4.99 -17.91
CA ARG A 235 10.45 4.11 -18.36
C ARG A 235 11.13 3.33 -17.24
N LEU A 236 10.98 3.71 -16.00
CA LEU A 236 11.60 3.01 -14.86
C LEU A 236 11.12 1.57 -14.65
N GLY A 237 9.99 1.19 -15.17
CA GLY A 237 9.48 -0.18 -15.03
C GLY A 237 8.71 -0.68 -16.24
N TRP A 238 8.52 0.17 -17.25
CA TRP A 238 7.74 -0.14 -18.44
C TRP A 238 8.54 0.12 -19.73
N SER A 239 8.22 -0.59 -20.80
CA SER A 239 8.86 -0.40 -22.10
C SER A 239 7.90 -0.67 -23.27
N HIS A 240 8.12 0.05 -24.36
CA HIS A 240 7.46 -0.16 -25.64
C HIS A 240 8.51 -0.20 -26.75
N GLY A 241 8.99 -1.40 -27.08
CA GLY A 241 10.14 -1.58 -27.98
C GLY A 241 11.37 -0.77 -27.50
N ASP A 242 12.07 -0.16 -28.45
CA ASP A 242 13.25 0.65 -28.20
C ASP A 242 12.96 2.14 -28.02
N LYS A 243 11.67 2.53 -28.03
CA LYS A 243 11.27 3.92 -27.87
C LYS A 243 11.56 4.42 -26.46
N GLU A 244 12.24 5.55 -26.36
CA GLU A 244 12.63 6.14 -25.07
C GLU A 244 11.89 7.45 -24.74
N ILE A 245 11.46 8.18 -25.76
CA ILE A 245 10.81 9.48 -25.63
C ILE A 245 9.37 9.37 -26.10
N PHE A 246 8.45 9.83 -25.28
CA PHE A 246 7.02 9.72 -25.50
C PHE A 246 6.33 11.07 -25.25
N SER A 247 5.46 11.48 -26.16
CA SER A 247 4.48 12.52 -25.86
C SER A 247 3.47 12.02 -24.83
N GLU A 248 2.76 12.91 -24.17
CA GLU A 248 1.72 12.52 -23.18
C GLU A 248 0.61 11.67 -23.81
N THR A 249 0.19 12.01 -25.04
CA THR A 249 -0.78 11.21 -25.80
C THR A 249 -0.28 9.79 -26.02
N GLU A 250 0.98 9.63 -26.44
CA GLU A 250 1.58 8.31 -26.64
C GLU A 250 1.73 7.52 -25.33
N MET A 251 2.04 8.21 -24.21
CA MET A 251 2.08 7.56 -22.89
C MET A 251 0.72 6.95 -22.55
N ILE A 252 -0.36 7.69 -22.81
CA ILE A 252 -1.73 7.26 -22.52
C ILE A 252 -2.16 6.11 -23.45
N GLU A 253 -1.88 6.22 -24.76
CA GLU A 253 -2.31 5.24 -25.76
C GLU A 253 -1.56 3.91 -25.68
N LEU A 254 -0.25 3.97 -25.43
CA LEU A 254 0.63 2.81 -25.50
C LEU A 254 0.77 2.07 -24.16
N PHE A 255 0.52 2.77 -23.05
CA PHE A 255 0.70 2.17 -21.72
C PHE A 255 -0.23 0.97 -21.49
N ASN A 256 0.36 -0.13 -21.04
CA ASN A 256 -0.38 -1.28 -20.57
C ASN A 256 0.40 -2.02 -19.47
N LEU A 257 -0.32 -2.69 -18.57
CA LEU A 257 0.27 -3.41 -17.45
C LEU A 257 1.12 -4.63 -17.86
N LYS A 258 0.86 -5.22 -19.02
CA LYS A 258 1.57 -6.41 -19.50
C LYS A 258 3.05 -6.14 -19.80
N ASN A 259 3.38 -4.90 -20.13
CA ASN A 259 4.75 -4.49 -20.47
C ASN A 259 5.53 -3.98 -19.25
N ILE A 260 4.95 -4.06 -18.05
CA ILE A 260 5.68 -3.78 -16.81
C ILE A 260 6.61 -4.95 -16.50
N ARG A 261 7.89 -4.63 -16.26
CA ARG A 261 8.92 -5.63 -15.90
C ARG A 261 8.71 -6.09 -14.46
N LYS A 262 9.08 -7.34 -14.18
CA LYS A 262 9.08 -7.89 -12.81
C LYS A 262 10.33 -7.52 -12.00
N SER A 263 11.40 -7.14 -12.69
CA SER A 263 12.67 -6.76 -12.06
C SER A 263 12.67 -5.30 -11.64
N SER A 264 13.28 -5.02 -10.49
CA SER A 264 13.49 -3.66 -10.00
C SER A 264 14.31 -2.81 -10.96
N SER A 265 13.94 -1.54 -11.05
CA SER A 265 14.71 -0.53 -11.80
C SER A 265 15.60 0.27 -10.85
N ARG A 266 16.68 0.85 -11.37
CA ARG A 266 17.55 1.76 -10.61
C ARG A 266 17.29 3.19 -11.04
N LEU A 267 17.34 4.09 -10.06
CA LEU A 267 17.30 5.53 -10.34
C LEU A 267 18.62 5.95 -10.96
N ASP A 268 18.55 6.57 -12.14
CA ASP A 268 19.68 7.12 -12.88
C ASP A 268 19.43 8.61 -13.14
N ILE A 269 20.04 9.45 -12.32
CA ILE A 269 19.87 10.91 -12.38
C ILE A 269 20.48 11.50 -13.67
N GLU A 270 21.57 10.94 -14.18
CA GLU A 270 22.19 11.44 -15.42
C GLU A 270 21.28 11.14 -16.62
N LYS A 271 20.66 9.97 -16.65
CA LYS A 271 19.66 9.65 -17.67
C LYS A 271 18.45 10.61 -17.58
N LEU A 272 17.99 10.94 -16.37
CA LEU A 272 16.92 11.90 -16.18
C LEU A 272 17.31 13.31 -16.65
N LYS A 273 18.53 13.79 -16.35
CA LYS A 273 19.04 15.08 -16.84
C LYS A 273 19.10 15.11 -18.38
N ASN A 274 19.58 14.05 -19.00
CA ASN A 274 19.64 13.94 -20.45
C ASN A 274 18.26 14.00 -21.09
N LEU A 275 17.29 13.33 -20.48
CA LEU A 275 15.90 13.37 -20.90
C LEU A 275 15.28 14.77 -20.74
N ASN A 276 15.57 15.44 -19.60
CA ASN A 276 15.12 16.82 -19.37
C ASN A 276 15.69 17.78 -20.42
N ASN A 277 16.98 17.65 -20.74
CA ASN A 277 17.62 18.45 -21.79
C ASN A 277 16.96 18.27 -23.17
N HIS A 278 16.46 17.06 -23.45
CA HIS A 278 15.72 16.82 -24.69
C HIS A 278 14.44 17.65 -24.71
N TYR A 279 13.60 17.57 -23.65
CA TYR A 279 12.34 18.31 -23.57
C TYR A 279 12.51 19.83 -23.52
N ILE A 280 13.62 20.36 -22.98
CA ILE A 280 13.92 21.80 -23.00
C ILE A 280 14.20 22.29 -24.43
N LYS A 281 14.75 21.43 -25.31
CA LYS A 281 15.15 21.78 -26.67
C LYS A 281 14.05 21.54 -27.73
N SER A 282 13.04 20.77 -27.40
CA SER A 282 11.90 20.45 -28.27
C SER A 282 10.75 21.45 -28.11
#